data_5db9202c26f17e00c8b252a8b2670ec6
#
_entry.id   5db9202c26f17e00c8b252a8b2670ec6
#
_cell.length_a   1.000
_cell.length_b   1.000
_cell.length_c   1.000
_cell.angle_alpha   90.00
_cell.angle_beta   90.00
_cell.angle_gamma   90.00
#
_symmetry.space_group_name_H-M   'P 1'
#
loop_
_entity.id
_entity.type
_entity.pdbx_description
1 polymer ?
#
loop_
_entity_poly.entity_id
_entity_poly.type
_entity_poly.pdbx_seq_one_letter_code
_entity_poly.pdbx_strand_id
1 'polypeptide(L)'
;MPKVRILILTSSTGGGHDARAEAFADWCFRLYRHDVDVRIERMLEKSSLVNRAGVNFYNRIQASAPWVHKAFYAVIELLSILNKDTVSFGKRYYLKVLTEYRPHLVFSVHDCLNRGYFQLARKILGADKVRCATYCGEFSGGWGYSRNWIEPSVDLYISRTRTAQDFALKRGIPAEKCLVRGYLMQPQAHFEIIPPKEREAFREQRLGLKRDLFTVFLATGGNGANNHFELLPSLVERADQCQAIFICGRNKQAYNDLVHWRSSHPEFNCYIEGYSETVHLLMQVSDVIVTRGGTATCAKALHFKCPIIFNATGGIMPQEELTWKY
;
A
#
# COMPACT_ATOMS: atom_id res chain seq x y z
N MET A 1 -7.56 27.04 20.23
CA MET A 1 -8.19 25.79 20.71
C MET A 1 -7.12 24.70 20.85
N PRO A 2 -7.22 23.74 21.76
CA PRO A 2 -6.27 22.64 21.81
C PRO A 2 -6.35 21.83 20.52
N LYS A 3 -5.18 21.43 19.97
CA LYS A 3 -5.12 20.64 18.74
C LYS A 3 -5.75 19.26 18.93
N VAL A 4 -6.44 18.77 17.89
CA VAL A 4 -6.88 17.38 17.85
C VAL A 4 -5.68 16.47 17.57
N ARG A 5 -5.33 15.60 18.51
CA ARG A 5 -4.21 14.66 18.38
C ARG A 5 -4.68 13.37 17.71
N ILE A 6 -4.02 13.02 16.60
CA ILE A 6 -4.34 11.85 15.79
C ILE A 6 -3.13 10.91 15.80
N LEU A 7 -3.31 9.69 16.29
CA LEU A 7 -2.30 8.64 16.25
C LEU A 7 -2.63 7.67 15.13
N ILE A 8 -1.76 7.60 14.12
CA ILE A 8 -1.89 6.68 13.00
C ILE A 8 -1.03 5.45 13.26
N LEU A 9 -1.66 4.27 13.25
CA LEU A 9 -0.99 2.99 13.44
C LEU A 9 -0.72 2.34 12.08
N THR A 10 0.56 2.07 11.79
CA THR A 10 1.02 1.46 10.54
C THR A 10 2.15 0.47 10.79
N SER A 11 2.57 -0.22 9.71
CA SER A 11 3.78 -1.03 9.61
C SER A 11 4.28 -1.05 8.18
N SER A 12 5.58 -1.15 7.99
CA SER A 12 6.24 -1.13 6.67
C SER A 12 6.20 -2.50 5.96
N THR A 13 5.12 -3.28 6.15
CA THR A 13 4.88 -4.51 5.40
C THR A 13 4.42 -4.17 3.98
N GLY A 14 5.29 -4.41 2.99
CA GLY A 14 5.01 -4.17 1.57
C GLY A 14 4.89 -2.69 1.15
N GLY A 15 4.97 -1.73 2.06
CA GLY A 15 4.94 -0.29 1.77
C GLY A 15 3.55 0.33 1.53
N GLY A 16 2.51 -0.47 1.28
CA GLY A 16 1.16 0.03 1.04
C GLY A 16 0.48 0.63 2.27
N HIS A 17 0.81 0.14 3.46
CA HIS A 17 0.29 0.64 4.73
C HIS A 17 0.90 2.00 5.08
N ASP A 18 2.21 2.15 4.91
CA ASP A 18 2.89 3.44 5.13
C ASP A 18 2.36 4.52 4.18
N ALA A 19 2.20 4.21 2.89
CA ALA A 19 1.64 5.15 1.92
C ALA A 19 0.23 5.64 2.29
N ARG A 20 -0.60 4.78 2.90
CA ARG A 20 -1.92 5.18 3.42
C ARG A 20 -1.82 6.04 4.67
N ALA A 21 -0.90 5.71 5.57
CA ALA A 21 -0.66 6.49 6.78
C ALA A 21 -0.19 7.91 6.44
N GLU A 22 0.77 8.01 5.54
CA GLU A 22 1.31 9.28 5.04
C GLU A 22 0.22 10.08 4.30
N ALA A 23 -0.53 9.44 3.40
CA ALA A 23 -1.64 10.11 2.70
C ALA A 23 -2.69 10.68 3.66
N PHE A 24 -3.05 9.95 4.73
CA PHE A 24 -4.01 10.45 5.71
C PHE A 24 -3.44 11.63 6.50
N ALA A 25 -2.17 11.56 6.89
CA ALA A 25 -1.50 12.67 7.58
C ALA A 25 -1.44 13.92 6.70
N ASP A 26 -1.06 13.78 5.42
CA ASP A 26 -0.98 14.88 4.46
C ASP A 26 -2.34 15.55 4.25
N TRP A 27 -3.42 14.78 4.14
CA TRP A 27 -4.77 15.30 4.08
C TRP A 27 -5.19 16.03 5.36
N CYS A 28 -4.84 15.49 6.52
CA CYS A 28 -5.08 16.17 7.80
C CYS A 28 -4.39 17.54 7.85
N PHE A 29 -3.12 17.63 7.48
CA PHE A 29 -2.38 18.89 7.44
C PHE A 29 -2.94 19.85 6.38
N ARG A 30 -3.32 19.34 5.21
CA ARG A 30 -3.88 20.17 4.14
C ARG A 30 -5.22 20.78 4.51
N LEU A 31 -6.11 20.01 5.14
CA LEU A 31 -7.48 20.43 5.45
C LEU A 31 -7.59 21.19 6.77
N TYR A 32 -6.80 20.82 7.78
CA TYR A 32 -6.95 21.33 9.15
C TYR A 32 -5.73 22.07 9.67
N ARG A 33 -4.62 22.08 8.93
CA ARG A 33 -3.39 22.86 9.23
C ARG A 33 -2.98 22.81 10.70
N HIS A 34 -3.28 23.91 11.42
CA HIS A 34 -2.85 24.10 12.82
C HIS A 34 -3.77 23.45 13.86
N ASP A 35 -4.95 22.99 13.45
CA ASP A 35 -5.95 22.42 14.36
C ASP A 35 -5.70 20.95 14.69
N VAL A 36 -4.80 20.31 13.96
CA VAL A 36 -4.42 18.92 14.16
C VAL A 36 -2.95 18.78 14.53
N ASP A 37 -2.67 17.74 15.31
CA ASP A 37 -1.35 17.20 15.56
C ASP A 37 -1.39 15.72 15.20
N VAL A 38 -0.58 15.30 14.22
CA VAL A 38 -0.61 13.95 13.65
C VAL A 38 0.70 13.25 13.92
N ARG A 39 0.61 12.06 14.54
CA ARG A 39 1.74 11.18 14.79
C ARG A 39 1.55 9.85 14.10
N ILE A 40 2.50 9.46 13.24
CA ILE A 40 2.55 8.14 12.60
C ILE A 40 3.45 7.23 13.40
N GLU A 41 2.93 6.06 13.80
CA GLU A 41 3.70 5.05 14.52
C GLU A 41 3.76 3.73 13.75
N ARG A 42 4.99 3.33 13.37
CA ARG A 42 5.29 2.01 12.83
C ARG A 42 5.36 1.00 13.98
N MET A 43 4.18 0.57 14.41
CA MET A 43 4.01 -0.18 15.66
C MET A 43 4.75 -1.51 15.68
N LEU A 44 4.69 -2.30 14.61
CA LEU A 44 5.32 -3.63 14.62
C LEU A 44 6.84 -3.53 14.71
N GLU A 45 7.45 -2.60 13.99
CA GLU A 45 8.90 -2.42 13.96
C GLU A 45 9.47 -1.87 15.27
N LYS A 46 8.69 -1.00 15.94
CA LYS A 46 9.14 -0.33 17.18
C LYS A 46 8.77 -1.08 18.45
N SER A 47 7.79 -1.97 18.39
CA SER A 47 7.20 -2.57 19.59
C SER A 47 8.03 -3.72 20.18
N SER A 48 8.64 -4.55 19.34
CA SER A 48 9.48 -5.66 19.80
C SER A 48 10.42 -6.16 18.70
N LEU A 49 11.49 -6.84 19.10
CA LEU A 49 12.42 -7.51 18.17
C LEU A 49 11.72 -8.60 17.36
N VAL A 50 10.79 -9.34 17.97
CA VAL A 50 10.00 -10.40 17.31
C VAL A 50 9.14 -9.83 16.18
N ASN A 51 8.39 -8.77 16.46
CA ASN A 51 7.56 -8.10 15.45
C ASN A 51 8.42 -7.53 14.32
N ARG A 52 9.55 -6.90 14.65
CA ARG A 52 10.50 -6.37 13.65
C ARG A 52 11.06 -7.49 12.76
N ALA A 53 11.45 -8.62 13.36
CA ALA A 53 11.92 -9.78 12.61
C ALA A 53 10.82 -10.32 11.68
N GLY A 54 9.57 -10.37 12.13
CA GLY A 54 8.40 -10.77 11.33
C GLY A 54 8.17 -9.86 10.12
N VAL A 55 8.25 -8.53 10.30
CA VAL A 55 8.15 -7.56 9.20
C VAL A 55 9.28 -7.74 8.19
N ASN A 56 10.52 -7.90 8.66
CA ASN A 56 11.68 -8.11 7.78
C ASN A 56 11.56 -9.41 6.99
N PHE A 57 11.11 -10.49 7.65
CA PHE A 57 10.86 -11.77 7.00
C PHE A 57 9.77 -11.68 5.95
N TYR A 58 8.64 -11.03 6.28
CA TYR A 58 7.56 -10.76 5.33
C TYR A 58 8.08 -10.05 4.08
N ASN A 59 8.80 -8.94 4.25
CA ASN A 59 9.33 -8.16 3.13
C ASN A 59 10.33 -8.97 2.28
N ARG A 60 11.15 -9.82 2.92
CA ARG A 60 12.11 -10.66 2.23
C ARG A 60 11.42 -11.73 1.36
N ILE A 61 10.45 -12.46 1.90
CA ILE A 61 9.71 -13.46 1.11
C ILE A 61 8.88 -12.82 0.00
N GLN A 62 8.35 -11.60 0.22
CA GLN A 62 7.65 -10.85 -0.81
C GLN A 62 8.54 -10.54 -2.03
N ALA A 63 9.81 -10.22 -1.78
CA ALA A 63 10.75 -9.88 -2.85
C ALA A 63 11.31 -11.11 -3.58
N SER A 64 11.58 -12.22 -2.86
CA SER A 64 12.36 -13.35 -3.38
C SER A 64 11.58 -14.65 -3.57
N ALA A 65 10.49 -14.87 -2.82
CA ALA A 65 9.74 -16.12 -2.87
C ALA A 65 8.23 -15.92 -2.61
N PRO A 66 7.51 -15.26 -3.52
CA PRO A 66 6.09 -14.94 -3.31
C PRO A 66 5.19 -16.15 -3.07
N TRP A 67 5.55 -17.32 -3.61
CA TRP A 67 4.80 -18.57 -3.40
C TRP A 67 4.80 -19.03 -1.93
N VAL A 68 5.83 -18.69 -1.14
CA VAL A 68 5.89 -18.98 0.30
C VAL A 68 4.82 -18.18 1.07
N HIS A 69 4.37 -17.06 0.52
CA HIS A 69 3.36 -16.22 1.16
C HIS A 69 2.04 -16.94 1.46
N LYS A 70 1.65 -17.91 0.64
CA LYS A 70 0.41 -18.68 0.90
C LYS A 70 0.50 -19.45 2.20
N ALA A 71 1.64 -20.13 2.45
CA ALA A 71 1.86 -20.85 3.69
C ALA A 71 2.03 -19.89 4.88
N PHE A 72 2.81 -18.83 4.71
CA PHE A 72 2.98 -17.80 5.73
C PHE A 72 1.65 -17.16 6.13
N TYR A 73 0.83 -16.79 5.16
CA TYR A 73 -0.49 -16.21 5.40
C TYR A 73 -1.41 -17.18 6.16
N ALA A 74 -1.42 -18.47 5.79
CA ALA A 74 -2.18 -19.49 6.50
C ALA A 74 -1.78 -19.61 7.98
N VAL A 75 -0.48 -19.54 8.28
CA VAL A 75 0.03 -19.54 9.65
C VAL A 75 -0.44 -18.30 10.41
N ILE A 76 -0.33 -17.11 9.82
CA ILE A 76 -0.80 -15.85 10.45
C ILE A 76 -2.30 -15.90 10.72
N GLU A 77 -3.11 -16.39 9.77
CA GLU A 77 -4.56 -16.54 9.97
C GLU A 77 -4.88 -17.55 11.09
N LEU A 78 -4.16 -18.68 11.16
CA LEU A 78 -4.31 -19.63 12.25
C LEU A 78 -3.97 -19.00 13.62
N LEU A 79 -2.84 -18.29 13.69
CA LEU A 79 -2.45 -17.58 14.91
C LEU A 79 -3.48 -16.50 15.29
N SER A 80 -4.12 -15.86 14.33
CA SER A 80 -5.17 -14.86 14.58
C SER A 80 -6.48 -15.45 15.11
N ILE A 81 -6.73 -16.74 14.86
CA ILE A 81 -7.84 -17.49 15.45
C ILE A 81 -7.53 -17.81 16.91
N LEU A 82 -6.31 -18.30 17.18
CA LEU A 82 -5.89 -18.71 18.51
C LEU A 82 -5.66 -17.52 19.45
N ASN A 83 -5.11 -16.43 18.93
CA ASN A 83 -4.82 -15.23 19.69
C ASN A 83 -5.75 -14.08 19.28
N LYS A 84 -6.71 -13.76 20.13
CA LYS A 84 -7.67 -12.66 19.91
C LYS A 84 -7.07 -11.27 20.16
N ASP A 85 -5.89 -11.19 20.74
CA ASP A 85 -5.22 -9.93 21.12
C ASP A 85 -3.89 -9.80 20.38
N THR A 86 -3.87 -8.99 19.31
CA THR A 86 -2.66 -8.76 18.49
C THR A 86 -1.67 -7.81 19.15
N VAL A 87 -2.05 -7.11 20.24
CA VAL A 87 -1.19 -6.13 20.92
C VAL A 87 -0.13 -6.77 21.84
N SER A 88 -0.22 -8.08 22.11
CA SER A 88 0.56 -8.77 23.17
C SER A 88 2.05 -8.46 23.13
N PHE A 89 2.72 -8.60 22.00
CA PHE A 89 4.15 -8.29 21.85
C PHE A 89 4.47 -6.80 21.76
N GLY A 90 3.47 -5.94 21.54
CA GLY A 90 3.60 -4.50 21.40
C GLY A 90 3.07 -3.68 22.57
N LYS A 91 2.42 -4.31 23.53
CA LYS A 91 1.63 -3.68 24.58
C LYS A 91 2.41 -2.62 25.37
N ARG A 92 3.64 -2.94 25.82
CA ARG A 92 4.45 -2.01 26.61
C ARG A 92 4.79 -0.73 25.85
N TYR A 93 5.20 -0.88 24.59
CA TYR A 93 5.51 0.26 23.74
C TYR A 93 4.26 1.10 23.42
N TYR A 94 3.15 0.43 23.10
CA TYR A 94 1.90 1.13 22.81
C TYR A 94 1.36 1.89 24.02
N LEU A 95 1.44 1.31 25.23
CA LEU A 95 1.10 2.00 26.47
C LEU A 95 1.90 3.30 26.64
N LYS A 96 3.21 3.25 26.40
CA LYS A 96 4.07 4.44 26.44
C LYS A 96 3.57 5.49 25.43
N VAL A 97 3.31 5.11 24.17
CA VAL A 97 2.81 6.03 23.15
C VAL A 97 1.46 6.66 23.56
N LEU A 98 0.53 5.85 24.09
CA LEU A 98 -0.79 6.34 24.51
C LEU A 98 -0.68 7.34 25.69
N THR A 99 0.15 7.06 26.68
CA THR A 99 0.30 7.92 27.88
C THR A 99 1.01 9.23 27.56
N GLU A 100 2.01 9.21 26.70
CA GLU A 100 2.77 10.39 26.30
C GLU A 100 1.98 11.29 25.33
N TYR A 101 1.39 10.70 24.30
CA TYR A 101 0.75 11.44 23.21
C TYR A 101 -0.73 11.75 23.48
N ARG A 102 -1.44 10.88 24.19
CA ARG A 102 -2.87 11.00 24.55
C ARG A 102 -3.75 11.36 23.35
N PRO A 103 -3.83 10.52 22.30
CA PRO A 103 -4.59 10.82 21.11
C PRO A 103 -6.09 10.92 21.37
N HIS A 104 -6.78 11.77 20.60
CA HIS A 104 -8.24 11.83 20.53
C HIS A 104 -8.78 10.85 19.46
N LEU A 105 -7.95 10.53 18.44
CA LEU A 105 -8.25 9.53 17.42
C LEU A 105 -7.06 8.58 17.28
N VAL A 106 -7.34 7.27 17.36
CA VAL A 106 -6.45 6.20 16.92
C VAL A 106 -6.96 5.70 15.56
N PHE A 107 -6.15 5.91 14.52
CA PHE A 107 -6.48 5.54 13.15
C PHE A 107 -5.55 4.42 12.67
N SER A 108 -6.09 3.23 12.42
CA SER A 108 -5.32 2.09 11.96
C SER A 108 -5.46 1.91 10.44
N VAL A 109 -4.34 1.75 9.78
CA VAL A 109 -4.26 1.41 8.35
C VAL A 109 -3.65 0.03 8.10
N HIS A 110 -3.50 -0.77 9.18
CA HIS A 110 -2.90 -2.11 9.14
C HIS A 110 -3.78 -3.11 9.88
N ASP A 111 -4.00 -4.28 9.31
CA ASP A 111 -4.87 -5.32 9.87
C ASP A 111 -4.46 -5.76 11.28
N CYS A 112 -3.18 -6.03 11.52
CA CYS A 112 -2.68 -6.46 12.82
C CYS A 112 -2.70 -5.40 13.93
N LEU A 113 -3.14 -4.16 13.65
CA LEU A 113 -3.11 -3.04 14.59
C LEU A 113 -4.51 -2.56 15.02
N ASN A 114 -5.52 -3.43 14.94
CA ASN A 114 -6.89 -3.16 15.35
C ASN A 114 -7.24 -3.85 16.67
N ARG A 115 -7.24 -5.18 16.67
CA ARG A 115 -7.64 -6.03 17.79
C ARG A 115 -6.68 -5.87 18.96
N GLY A 116 -7.22 -5.66 20.15
CA GLY A 116 -6.42 -5.38 21.35
C GLY A 116 -5.90 -3.94 21.43
N TYR A 117 -5.52 -3.32 20.33
CA TYR A 117 -5.05 -1.93 20.29
C TYR A 117 -6.17 -0.94 20.64
N PHE A 118 -7.35 -1.08 20.07
CA PHE A 118 -8.48 -0.19 20.34
C PHE A 118 -9.01 -0.35 21.75
N GLN A 119 -9.11 -1.60 22.25
CA GLN A 119 -9.51 -1.88 23.61
C GLN A 119 -8.52 -1.24 24.62
N LEU A 120 -7.22 -1.39 24.34
CA LEU A 120 -6.20 -0.82 25.22
C LEU A 120 -6.21 0.72 25.22
N ALA A 121 -6.41 1.34 24.06
CA ALA A 121 -6.53 2.79 23.95
C ALA A 121 -7.70 3.32 24.81
N ARG A 122 -8.88 2.70 24.67
CA ARG A 122 -10.06 3.07 25.48
C ARG A 122 -9.86 2.82 26.96
N LYS A 123 -9.21 1.71 27.33
CA LYS A 123 -8.91 1.41 28.74
C LYS A 123 -8.01 2.46 29.39
N ILE A 124 -7.02 2.97 28.66
CA ILE A 124 -6.02 3.90 29.19
C ILE A 124 -6.48 5.35 29.15
N LEU A 125 -7.16 5.74 28.08
CA LEU A 125 -7.51 7.16 27.84
C LEU A 125 -8.95 7.49 28.25
N GLY A 126 -9.82 6.50 28.37
CA GLY A 126 -11.26 6.65 28.54
C GLY A 126 -12.00 6.46 27.21
N ALA A 127 -13.07 5.65 27.22
CA ALA A 127 -13.85 5.33 26.03
C ALA A 127 -14.58 6.54 25.43
N ASP A 128 -14.87 7.53 26.24
CA ASP A 128 -15.47 8.82 25.86
C ASP A 128 -14.46 9.81 25.26
N LYS A 129 -13.16 9.64 25.55
CA LYS A 129 -12.08 10.57 25.18
C LYS A 129 -11.30 10.18 23.93
N VAL A 130 -11.38 8.93 23.51
CA VAL A 130 -10.68 8.43 22.31
C VAL A 130 -11.63 7.72 21.35
N ARG A 131 -11.54 8.08 20.08
CA ARG A 131 -12.20 7.36 18.99
C ARG A 131 -11.20 6.46 18.28
N CYS A 132 -11.69 5.32 17.76
CA CYS A 132 -10.87 4.34 17.07
C CYS A 132 -11.46 4.07 15.68
N ALA A 133 -10.65 4.23 14.65
CA ALA A 133 -11.07 4.03 13.28
C ALA A 133 -10.09 3.13 12.52
N THR A 134 -10.63 2.34 11.58
CA THR A 134 -9.87 1.45 10.69
C THR A 134 -10.10 1.84 9.25
N TYR A 135 -9.03 1.94 8.46
CA TYR A 135 -9.11 1.97 7.00
C TYR A 135 -8.60 0.65 6.42
N CYS A 136 -9.51 -0.17 5.94
CA CYS A 136 -9.19 -1.43 5.27
C CYS A 136 -8.82 -1.17 3.80
N GLY A 137 -7.62 -1.59 3.43
CA GLY A 137 -7.07 -1.36 2.10
C GLY A 137 -7.43 -2.43 1.05
N GLU A 138 -8.24 -3.42 1.37
CA GLU A 138 -8.57 -4.52 0.48
C GLU A 138 -9.63 -4.13 -0.58
N PHE A 139 -9.53 -4.72 -1.77
CA PHE A 139 -10.50 -4.50 -2.85
C PHE A 139 -11.71 -5.42 -2.76
N SER A 140 -11.50 -6.65 -2.28
CA SER A 140 -12.54 -7.68 -2.22
C SER A 140 -12.42 -8.50 -0.96
N GLY A 141 -13.41 -9.34 -0.69
CA GLY A 141 -13.39 -10.35 0.37
C GLY A 141 -12.94 -11.72 -0.12
N GLY A 142 -12.65 -12.62 0.80
CA GLY A 142 -12.25 -14.00 0.51
C GLY A 142 -10.96 -14.41 1.21
N TRP A 143 -10.32 -15.45 0.70
CA TRP A 143 -9.00 -15.85 1.15
C TRP A 143 -8.00 -14.73 0.82
N GLY A 144 -7.24 -14.28 1.80
CA GLY A 144 -6.37 -13.09 1.69
C GLY A 144 -6.90 -11.86 2.41
N TYR A 145 -8.20 -11.84 2.76
CA TYR A 145 -8.75 -10.80 3.63
C TYR A 145 -8.50 -11.18 5.08
N SER A 146 -7.52 -10.59 5.70
CA SER A 146 -7.11 -10.91 7.08
C SER A 146 -8.26 -10.72 8.08
N ARG A 147 -8.45 -11.72 8.96
CA ARG A 147 -9.40 -11.63 10.08
C ARG A 147 -9.11 -10.46 11.00
N ASN A 148 -7.87 -10.04 11.08
CA ASN A 148 -7.44 -8.95 11.93
C ASN A 148 -7.97 -7.57 11.50
N TRP A 149 -8.48 -7.43 10.26
CA TRP A 149 -9.25 -6.26 9.87
C TRP A 149 -10.56 -6.13 10.66
N ILE A 150 -11.12 -7.24 11.12
CA ILE A 150 -12.44 -7.28 11.74
C ILE A 150 -12.32 -7.02 13.24
N GLU A 151 -12.67 -5.81 13.65
CA GLU A 151 -12.76 -5.36 15.05
C GLU A 151 -14.09 -4.63 15.28
N PRO A 152 -15.13 -5.35 15.75
CA PRO A 152 -16.49 -4.78 15.89
C PRO A 152 -16.59 -3.60 16.87
N SER A 153 -15.63 -3.47 17.80
CA SER A 153 -15.62 -2.34 18.74
C SER A 153 -15.16 -1.03 18.12
N VAL A 154 -14.75 -1.02 16.84
CA VAL A 154 -14.37 0.21 16.11
C VAL A 154 -15.49 1.26 16.14
N ASP A 155 -15.14 2.54 16.17
CA ASP A 155 -16.12 3.63 16.03
C ASP A 155 -16.43 3.90 14.55
N LEU A 156 -15.44 3.71 13.66
CA LEU A 156 -15.59 3.86 12.22
C LEU A 156 -14.73 2.86 11.47
N TYR A 157 -15.35 2.09 10.59
CA TYR A 157 -14.70 1.18 9.67
C TYR A 157 -14.83 1.71 8.24
N ILE A 158 -13.71 1.98 7.58
CA ILE A 158 -13.69 2.51 6.23
C ILE A 158 -13.22 1.41 5.28
N SER A 159 -14.11 0.96 4.41
CA SER A 159 -13.80 0.04 3.31
C SER A 159 -13.49 0.82 2.05
N ARG A 160 -12.63 0.25 1.21
CA ARG A 160 -12.29 0.82 -0.09
C ARG A 160 -13.42 0.64 -1.12
N THR A 161 -14.05 -0.54 -1.13
CA THR A 161 -15.07 -0.95 -2.10
C THR A 161 -16.30 -1.49 -1.39
N ARG A 162 -17.42 -1.58 -2.12
CA ARG A 162 -18.63 -2.24 -1.62
C ARG A 162 -18.41 -3.73 -1.38
N THR A 163 -17.68 -4.41 -2.27
CA THR A 163 -17.37 -5.83 -2.13
C THR A 163 -16.59 -6.14 -0.85
N ALA A 164 -15.60 -5.30 -0.51
CA ALA A 164 -14.87 -5.40 0.75
C ALA A 164 -15.75 -5.04 1.96
N GLN A 165 -16.66 -4.06 1.83
CA GLN A 165 -17.63 -3.71 2.86
C GLN A 165 -18.55 -4.89 3.16
N ASP A 166 -19.18 -5.48 2.15
CA ASP A 166 -20.11 -6.60 2.31
C ASP A 166 -19.43 -7.77 3.03
N PHE A 167 -18.16 -8.01 2.74
CA PHE A 167 -17.38 -9.03 3.44
C PHE A 167 -17.12 -8.68 4.91
N ALA A 168 -16.81 -7.41 5.21
CA ALA A 168 -16.61 -6.95 6.58
C ALA A 168 -17.91 -7.02 7.40
N LEU A 169 -19.05 -6.63 6.81
CA LEU A 169 -20.38 -6.74 7.44
C LEU A 169 -20.72 -8.19 7.78
N LYS A 170 -20.53 -9.12 6.82
CA LYS A 170 -20.71 -10.57 7.04
C LYS A 170 -19.81 -11.15 8.14
N ARG A 171 -18.72 -10.48 8.47
CA ARG A 171 -17.76 -10.86 9.50
C ARG A 171 -17.97 -10.15 10.84
N GLY A 172 -19.01 -9.31 10.96
CA GLY A 172 -19.45 -8.72 12.22
C GLY A 172 -19.09 -7.26 12.44
N ILE A 173 -18.64 -6.53 11.43
CA ILE A 173 -18.59 -5.06 11.54
C ILE A 173 -20.01 -4.51 11.48
N PRO A 174 -20.45 -3.68 12.47
CA PRO A 174 -21.79 -3.09 12.46
C PRO A 174 -22.00 -2.18 11.25
N ALA A 175 -23.16 -2.27 10.61
CA ALA A 175 -23.45 -1.56 9.36
C ALA A 175 -23.38 -0.03 9.55
N GLU A 176 -23.90 0.46 10.67
CA GLU A 176 -23.90 1.90 11.02
C GLU A 176 -22.50 2.49 11.23
N LYS A 177 -21.48 1.64 11.42
CA LYS A 177 -20.10 2.03 11.58
C LYS A 177 -19.26 1.87 10.31
N CYS A 178 -19.83 1.30 9.25
CA CYS A 178 -19.09 0.95 8.05
C CYS A 178 -19.37 1.88 6.88
N LEU A 179 -18.32 2.52 6.34
CA LEU A 179 -18.42 3.41 5.19
C LEU A 179 -17.53 2.92 4.03
N VAL A 180 -17.99 3.16 2.80
CA VAL A 180 -17.15 3.01 1.60
C VAL A 180 -16.65 4.39 1.18
N ARG A 181 -15.32 4.57 1.07
CA ARG A 181 -14.69 5.87 0.71
C ARG A 181 -13.61 5.78 -0.35
N GLY A 182 -13.48 4.64 -1.03
CA GLY A 182 -12.49 4.48 -2.08
C GLY A 182 -11.05 4.44 -1.56
N TYR A 183 -10.12 4.86 -2.40
CA TYR A 183 -8.68 4.82 -2.11
C TYR A 183 -8.20 6.11 -1.44
N LEU A 184 -7.46 5.95 -0.36
CA LEU A 184 -6.77 7.03 0.33
C LEU A 184 -5.43 7.30 -0.38
N MET A 185 -5.40 8.33 -1.21
CA MET A 185 -4.27 8.73 -2.05
C MET A 185 -3.67 10.04 -1.53
N GLN A 186 -2.36 10.21 -1.71
CA GLN A 186 -1.69 11.46 -1.34
C GLN A 186 -2.29 12.66 -2.10
N PRO A 187 -2.36 13.84 -1.44
CA PRO A 187 -2.89 15.05 -2.09
C PRO A 187 -2.22 15.38 -3.42
N GLN A 188 -0.89 15.22 -3.50
CA GLN A 188 -0.13 15.48 -4.73
C GLN A 188 -0.66 14.64 -5.89
N ALA A 189 -0.82 13.33 -5.68
CA ALA A 189 -1.34 12.44 -6.71
C ALA A 189 -2.79 12.75 -7.11
N HIS A 190 -3.55 13.45 -6.25
CA HIS A 190 -4.91 13.89 -6.58
C HIS A 190 -4.95 15.18 -7.39
N PHE A 191 -4.02 16.10 -7.14
CA PHE A 191 -4.03 17.43 -7.76
C PHE A 191 -3.08 17.56 -8.96
N GLU A 192 -2.02 16.76 -9.02
CA GLU A 192 -1.04 16.80 -10.12
C GLU A 192 -1.52 15.96 -11.29
N ILE A 193 -2.38 16.56 -12.11
CA ILE A 193 -2.97 15.93 -13.30
C ILE A 193 -2.28 16.45 -14.56
N ILE A 194 -1.73 15.53 -15.36
CA ILE A 194 -1.18 15.85 -16.68
C ILE A 194 -2.34 15.87 -17.69
N PRO A 195 -2.62 17.02 -18.31
CA PRO A 195 -3.64 17.10 -19.37
C PRO A 195 -3.33 16.10 -20.49
N PRO A 196 -4.34 15.43 -21.07
CA PRO A 196 -4.12 14.43 -22.13
C PRO A 196 -3.21 14.92 -23.28
N LYS A 197 -3.38 16.17 -23.69
CA LYS A 197 -2.60 16.81 -24.75
C LYS A 197 -1.11 17.06 -24.40
N GLU A 198 -0.76 16.97 -23.11
CA GLU A 198 0.61 17.20 -22.62
C GLU A 198 1.36 15.90 -22.32
N ARG A 199 0.68 14.75 -22.35
CA ARG A 199 1.27 13.45 -21.99
C ARG A 199 2.43 13.05 -22.90
N GLU A 200 2.31 13.27 -24.21
CA GLU A 200 3.35 12.98 -25.17
C GLU A 200 4.57 13.89 -24.98
N ALA A 201 4.34 15.19 -24.76
CA ALA A 201 5.40 16.14 -24.47
C ALA A 201 6.13 15.80 -23.17
N PHE A 202 5.38 15.33 -22.14
CA PHE A 202 5.99 14.88 -20.89
C PHE A 202 6.88 13.65 -21.11
N ARG A 203 6.43 12.65 -21.90
CA ARG A 203 7.22 11.48 -22.26
C ARG A 203 8.57 11.90 -22.87
N GLU A 204 8.56 12.80 -23.84
CA GLU A 204 9.75 13.25 -24.55
C GLU A 204 10.66 14.10 -23.67
N GLN A 205 10.11 15.17 -23.11
CA GLN A 205 10.92 16.20 -22.44
C GLN A 205 11.39 15.81 -21.04
N ARG A 206 10.61 14.99 -20.33
CA ARG A 206 10.91 14.63 -18.93
C ARG A 206 11.49 13.23 -18.79
N LEU A 207 11.16 12.31 -19.69
CA LEU A 207 11.56 10.91 -19.58
C LEU A 207 12.51 10.48 -20.70
N GLY A 208 12.72 11.31 -21.74
CA GLY A 208 13.52 10.93 -22.91
C GLY A 208 12.91 9.79 -23.72
N LEU A 209 11.59 9.61 -23.62
CA LEU A 209 10.84 8.59 -24.34
C LEU A 209 10.28 9.17 -25.65
N LYS A 210 9.98 8.30 -26.63
CA LYS A 210 9.32 8.72 -27.87
C LYS A 210 7.87 9.11 -27.59
N ARG A 211 7.35 10.09 -28.32
CA ARG A 211 6.02 10.68 -28.09
C ARG A 211 4.89 9.70 -28.36
N ASP A 212 4.97 8.98 -29.44
CA ASP A 212 3.93 8.21 -30.11
C ASP A 212 4.02 6.69 -29.89
N LEU A 213 5.11 6.20 -29.27
CA LEU A 213 5.23 4.77 -28.97
C LEU A 213 4.37 4.37 -27.78
N PHE A 214 3.76 3.18 -27.90
CA PHE A 214 3.00 2.56 -26.81
C PHE A 214 3.90 2.38 -25.58
N THR A 215 3.51 2.96 -24.46
CA THR A 215 4.33 3.06 -23.25
C THR A 215 3.84 2.09 -22.17
N VAL A 216 4.67 1.09 -21.87
CA VAL A 216 4.43 0.09 -20.82
C VAL A 216 5.07 0.53 -19.52
N PHE A 217 4.29 0.67 -18.45
CA PHE A 217 4.80 0.96 -17.12
C PHE A 217 4.96 -0.31 -16.30
N LEU A 218 6.16 -0.64 -15.89
CA LEU A 218 6.46 -1.81 -15.07
C LEU A 218 6.77 -1.38 -13.63
N ALA A 219 5.85 -1.72 -12.72
CA ALA A 219 5.94 -1.36 -11.31
C ALA A 219 5.95 -2.60 -10.42
N THR A 220 7.00 -2.80 -9.66
CA THR A 220 7.20 -3.94 -8.75
C THR A 220 6.90 -3.63 -7.29
N GLY A 221 6.25 -2.50 -7.03
CA GLY A 221 5.95 -2.01 -5.68
C GLY A 221 7.14 -1.30 -5.01
N GLY A 222 6.92 -0.74 -3.82
CA GLY A 222 7.91 0.12 -3.15
C GLY A 222 9.22 -0.58 -2.75
N ASN A 223 9.19 -1.88 -2.48
CA ASN A 223 10.38 -2.65 -2.15
C ASN A 223 11.14 -3.18 -3.38
N GLY A 224 10.49 -3.17 -4.55
CA GLY A 224 11.07 -3.63 -5.81
C GLY A 224 11.27 -5.16 -5.89
N ALA A 225 10.51 -5.83 -6.75
CA ALA A 225 10.73 -7.24 -7.07
C ALA A 225 11.49 -7.36 -8.40
N ASN A 226 12.22 -8.47 -8.63
CA ASN A 226 13.07 -8.65 -9.84
C ASN A 226 12.32 -9.21 -11.06
N ASN A 227 11.00 -9.23 -11.05
CA ASN A 227 10.20 -9.84 -12.11
C ASN A 227 10.05 -9.00 -13.38
N HIS A 228 10.73 -7.87 -13.49
CA HIS A 228 10.83 -7.12 -14.76
C HIS A 228 11.59 -7.88 -15.84
N PHE A 229 12.66 -8.59 -15.44
CA PHE A 229 13.59 -9.25 -16.37
C PHE A 229 12.92 -10.30 -17.24
N GLU A 230 11.88 -10.97 -16.74
CA GLU A 230 11.16 -11.99 -17.49
C GLU A 230 10.35 -11.42 -18.65
N LEU A 231 10.02 -10.13 -18.61
CA LEU A 231 9.27 -9.45 -19.67
C LEU A 231 10.17 -8.79 -20.71
N LEU A 232 11.47 -8.60 -20.41
CA LEU A 232 12.40 -7.89 -21.28
C LEU A 232 12.50 -8.50 -22.71
N PRO A 233 12.64 -9.82 -22.89
CA PRO A 233 12.72 -10.39 -24.23
C PRO A 233 11.51 -10.00 -25.09
N SER A 234 10.30 -10.16 -24.56
CA SER A 234 9.07 -9.83 -25.29
C SER A 234 8.91 -8.33 -25.59
N LEU A 235 9.49 -7.46 -24.77
CA LEU A 235 9.48 -6.02 -25.01
C LEU A 235 10.48 -5.64 -26.10
N VAL A 236 11.69 -6.24 -26.09
CA VAL A 236 12.72 -5.97 -27.11
C VAL A 236 12.28 -6.43 -28.49
N GLU A 237 11.63 -7.59 -28.60
CA GLU A 237 11.05 -8.06 -29.87
C GLU A 237 10.07 -7.06 -30.50
N ARG A 238 9.57 -6.11 -29.74
CA ARG A 238 8.61 -5.06 -30.16
C ARG A 238 9.14 -3.63 -29.94
N ALA A 239 10.46 -3.47 -30.01
CA ALA A 239 11.11 -2.17 -29.78
C ALA A 239 10.67 -1.07 -30.76
N ASP A 240 10.15 -1.44 -31.91
CA ASP A 240 9.55 -0.56 -32.91
C ASP A 240 8.13 -0.10 -32.57
N GLN A 241 7.40 -0.84 -31.70
CA GLN A 241 6.00 -0.61 -31.35
C GLN A 241 5.81 -0.10 -29.93
N CYS A 242 6.72 -0.44 -29.01
CA CYS A 242 6.58 -0.07 -27.62
C CYS A 242 7.89 0.38 -26.98
N GLN A 243 7.74 1.06 -25.84
CA GLN A 243 8.79 1.52 -24.95
C GLN A 243 8.38 1.27 -23.49
N ALA A 244 9.31 1.40 -22.55
CA ALA A 244 9.00 1.07 -21.18
C ALA A 244 9.43 2.13 -20.15
N ILE A 245 8.68 2.20 -19.05
CA ILE A 245 9.06 2.88 -17.82
C ILE A 245 9.25 1.80 -16.74
N PHE A 246 10.46 1.67 -16.21
CA PHE A 246 10.80 0.71 -15.17
C PHE A 246 10.96 1.43 -13.83
N ILE A 247 10.19 1.02 -12.82
CA ILE A 247 10.35 1.49 -11.44
C ILE A 247 10.85 0.34 -10.58
N CYS A 248 12.08 0.47 -10.08
CA CYS A 248 12.77 -0.55 -9.30
C CYS A 248 12.52 -0.44 -7.79
N GLY A 249 11.80 0.59 -7.34
CA GLY A 249 11.59 0.83 -5.91
C GLY A 249 12.91 0.96 -5.16
N ARG A 250 12.99 0.36 -3.97
CA ARG A 250 14.22 0.39 -3.13
C ARG A 250 15.24 -0.70 -3.50
N ASN A 251 14.98 -1.48 -4.56
CA ASN A 251 15.86 -2.54 -5.03
C ASN A 251 16.97 -1.98 -5.92
N LYS A 252 18.11 -1.61 -5.31
CA LYS A 252 19.29 -1.08 -6.02
C LYS A 252 19.87 -2.08 -7.02
N GLN A 253 19.82 -3.38 -6.71
CA GLN A 253 20.35 -4.40 -7.61
C GLN A 253 19.53 -4.44 -8.92
N ALA A 254 18.19 -4.51 -8.82
CA ALA A 254 17.32 -4.46 -9.99
C ALA A 254 17.53 -3.21 -10.84
N TYR A 255 17.75 -2.05 -10.20
CA TYR A 255 18.08 -0.81 -10.90
C TYR A 255 19.39 -0.94 -11.69
N ASN A 256 20.46 -1.38 -11.04
CA ASN A 256 21.77 -1.53 -11.68
C ASN A 256 21.73 -2.54 -12.84
N ASP A 257 21.06 -3.67 -12.63
CA ASP A 257 20.91 -4.73 -13.64
C ASP A 257 20.15 -4.20 -14.87
N LEU A 258 19.07 -3.42 -14.68
CA LEU A 258 18.35 -2.80 -15.79
C LEU A 258 19.16 -1.72 -16.51
N VAL A 259 19.94 -0.91 -15.80
CA VAL A 259 20.84 0.07 -16.42
C VAL A 259 21.90 -0.65 -17.26
N HIS A 260 22.48 -1.73 -16.75
CA HIS A 260 23.44 -2.54 -17.50
C HIS A 260 22.76 -3.19 -18.73
N TRP A 261 21.59 -3.78 -18.56
CA TRP A 261 20.82 -4.38 -19.65
C TRP A 261 20.51 -3.36 -20.75
N ARG A 262 20.10 -2.13 -20.40
CA ARG A 262 19.81 -1.05 -21.36
C ARG A 262 21.05 -0.69 -22.19
N SER A 263 22.25 -0.71 -21.62
CA SER A 263 23.47 -0.42 -22.36
C SER A 263 23.79 -1.46 -23.43
N SER A 264 23.29 -2.69 -23.28
CA SER A 264 23.42 -3.79 -24.25
C SER A 264 22.23 -3.85 -25.24
N HIS A 265 21.20 -3.03 -25.05
CA HIS A 265 19.99 -2.98 -25.89
C HIS A 265 19.64 -1.52 -26.23
N PRO A 266 20.52 -0.82 -26.95
CA PRO A 266 20.32 0.60 -27.27
C PRO A 266 19.12 0.85 -28.20
N GLU A 267 18.65 -0.17 -28.90
CA GLU A 267 17.46 -0.15 -29.76
C GLU A 267 16.16 0.00 -28.96
N PHE A 268 16.13 -0.47 -27.70
CA PHE A 268 14.93 -0.40 -26.86
C PHE A 268 14.88 0.89 -26.05
N ASN A 269 13.90 1.74 -26.34
CA ASN A 269 13.71 2.99 -25.62
C ASN A 269 13.07 2.76 -24.27
N CYS A 270 13.74 3.18 -23.19
CA CYS A 270 13.19 3.03 -21.85
C CYS A 270 13.68 4.09 -20.86
N TYR A 271 12.84 4.39 -19.88
CA TYR A 271 13.14 5.18 -18.69
C TYR A 271 13.27 4.24 -17.48
N ILE A 272 14.34 4.39 -16.71
CA ILE A 272 14.61 3.54 -15.54
C ILE A 272 14.80 4.44 -14.32
N GLU A 273 14.00 4.17 -13.27
CA GLU A 273 14.08 4.91 -12.02
C GLU A 273 14.07 3.94 -10.83
N GLY A 274 14.72 4.31 -9.72
CA GLY A 274 14.70 3.59 -8.46
C GLY A 274 13.38 3.79 -7.71
N TYR A 275 13.47 4.30 -6.48
CA TYR A 275 12.30 4.71 -5.71
C TYR A 275 11.79 6.06 -6.23
N SER A 276 10.54 6.08 -6.66
CA SER A 276 9.90 7.27 -7.21
C SER A 276 8.77 7.77 -6.33
N GLU A 277 8.74 9.06 -6.06
CA GLU A 277 7.62 9.75 -5.42
C GLU A 277 6.58 10.19 -6.46
N THR A 278 6.95 10.23 -7.73
CA THR A 278 6.13 10.72 -8.85
C THR A 278 5.47 9.59 -9.66
N VAL A 279 5.36 8.39 -9.09
CA VAL A 279 4.69 7.24 -9.74
C VAL A 279 3.32 7.59 -10.34
N HIS A 280 2.59 8.51 -9.71
CA HIS A 280 1.30 8.98 -10.19
C HIS A 280 1.38 9.75 -11.53
N LEU A 281 2.48 10.47 -11.78
CA LEU A 281 2.72 11.14 -13.06
C LEU A 281 3.12 10.12 -14.14
N LEU A 282 3.97 9.16 -13.79
CA LEU A 282 4.40 8.11 -14.70
C LEU A 282 3.23 7.23 -15.18
N MET A 283 2.27 6.93 -14.28
CA MET A 283 1.05 6.23 -14.65
C MET A 283 0.17 7.01 -15.64
N GLN A 284 0.10 8.34 -15.50
CA GLN A 284 -0.71 9.18 -16.36
C GLN A 284 -0.18 9.27 -17.80
N VAL A 285 1.11 9.03 -17.98
CA VAL A 285 1.76 9.07 -19.29
C VAL A 285 2.03 7.69 -19.88
N SER A 286 1.50 6.63 -19.24
CA SER A 286 1.61 5.24 -19.69
C SER A 286 0.30 4.76 -20.29
N ASP A 287 0.39 3.85 -21.24
CA ASP A 287 -0.77 3.28 -21.92
C ASP A 287 -1.27 2.01 -21.20
N VAL A 288 -0.37 1.33 -20.50
CA VAL A 288 -0.69 0.16 -19.66
C VAL A 288 0.30 0.03 -18.52
N ILE A 289 -0.15 -0.47 -17.38
CA ILE A 289 0.72 -0.87 -16.27
C ILE A 289 0.79 -2.38 -16.12
N VAL A 290 1.99 -2.91 -15.97
CA VAL A 290 2.23 -4.30 -15.57
C VAL A 290 2.63 -4.33 -14.10
N THR A 291 1.84 -5.00 -13.28
CA THR A 291 2.04 -5.05 -11.83
C THR A 291 1.51 -6.34 -11.22
N ARG A 292 1.91 -6.65 -9.98
CA ARG A 292 1.50 -7.90 -9.30
C ARG A 292 0.10 -7.87 -8.68
N GLY A 293 -0.53 -6.73 -8.54
CA GLY A 293 -1.81 -6.62 -7.85
C GLY A 293 -1.74 -5.97 -6.48
N GLY A 294 -0.62 -5.33 -6.15
CA GLY A 294 -0.51 -4.52 -4.93
C GLY A 294 -1.58 -3.43 -4.87
N THR A 295 -2.36 -3.42 -3.79
CA THR A 295 -3.59 -2.62 -3.68
C THR A 295 -3.38 -1.10 -3.87
N ALA A 296 -2.22 -0.57 -3.49
CA ALA A 296 -1.91 0.85 -3.65
C ALA A 296 -1.62 1.22 -5.11
N THR A 297 -0.87 0.37 -5.82
CA THR A 297 -0.53 0.56 -7.24
C THR A 297 -1.77 0.44 -8.11
N CYS A 298 -2.55 -0.62 -7.94
CA CYS A 298 -3.77 -0.84 -8.71
C CYS A 298 -4.82 0.25 -8.50
N ALA A 299 -4.97 0.75 -7.26
CA ALA A 299 -5.90 1.84 -7.00
C ALA A 299 -5.50 3.15 -7.71
N LYS A 300 -4.20 3.47 -7.77
CA LYS A 300 -3.72 4.63 -8.55
C LYS A 300 -3.95 4.42 -10.05
N ALA A 301 -3.64 3.22 -10.57
CA ALA A 301 -3.87 2.89 -11.97
C ALA A 301 -5.35 3.05 -12.36
N LEU A 302 -6.27 2.54 -11.54
CA LEU A 302 -7.70 2.72 -11.73
C LEU A 302 -8.12 4.21 -11.69
N HIS A 303 -7.57 4.99 -10.75
CA HIS A 303 -7.84 6.42 -10.64
C HIS A 303 -7.42 7.17 -11.90
N PHE A 304 -6.24 6.88 -12.43
CA PHE A 304 -5.71 7.50 -13.65
C PHE A 304 -6.18 6.84 -14.95
N LYS A 305 -7.08 5.84 -14.85
CA LYS A 305 -7.60 5.07 -15.99
C LYS A 305 -6.51 4.42 -16.82
N CYS A 306 -5.39 4.03 -16.19
CA CYS A 306 -4.33 3.28 -16.80
C CYS A 306 -4.70 1.79 -16.74
N PRO A 307 -4.86 1.09 -17.87
CA PRO A 307 -5.17 -0.34 -17.92
C PRO A 307 -4.12 -1.17 -17.17
N ILE A 308 -4.55 -2.28 -16.56
CA ILE A 308 -3.70 -3.12 -15.72
C ILE A 308 -3.54 -4.50 -16.32
N ILE A 309 -2.29 -4.93 -16.48
CA ILE A 309 -1.92 -6.32 -16.74
C ILE A 309 -1.33 -6.88 -15.44
N PHE A 310 -1.90 -7.96 -14.95
CA PHE A 310 -1.39 -8.61 -13.73
C PHE A 310 -0.26 -9.59 -14.07
N ASN A 311 0.90 -9.37 -13.47
CA ASN A 311 2.04 -10.26 -13.57
C ASN A 311 2.01 -11.31 -12.45
N ALA A 312 1.77 -12.57 -12.84
CA ALA A 312 1.73 -13.72 -11.94
C ALA A 312 3.09 -14.41 -11.72
N THR A 313 4.12 -13.95 -12.40
CA THR A 313 5.44 -14.57 -12.39
C THR A 313 6.02 -14.64 -10.96
N GLY A 314 6.51 -15.80 -10.58
CA GLY A 314 7.00 -16.06 -9.22
C GLY A 314 5.89 -16.30 -8.18
N GLY A 315 4.60 -16.33 -8.59
CA GLY A 315 3.45 -16.59 -7.74
C GLY A 315 2.73 -15.32 -7.28
N ILE A 316 1.53 -15.52 -6.74
CA ILE A 316 0.61 -14.45 -6.30
C ILE A 316 0.40 -14.57 -4.79
N MET A 317 0.43 -13.45 -4.10
CA MET A 317 0.06 -13.41 -2.69
C MET A 317 -1.47 -13.47 -2.51
N PRO A 318 -1.99 -14.05 -1.43
CA PRO A 318 -3.44 -14.12 -1.17
C PRO A 318 -4.13 -12.75 -1.21
N GLN A 319 -3.47 -11.69 -0.72
CA GLN A 319 -3.99 -10.33 -0.75
C GLN A 319 -4.04 -9.74 -2.17
N GLU A 320 -3.09 -10.10 -3.04
CA GLU A 320 -3.06 -9.68 -4.44
C GLU A 320 -4.19 -10.33 -5.23
N GLU A 321 -4.54 -11.59 -4.92
CA GLU A 321 -5.70 -12.27 -5.53
C GLU A 321 -7.03 -11.54 -5.29
N LEU A 322 -7.17 -10.83 -4.14
CA LEU A 322 -8.35 -10.01 -3.87
C LEU A 322 -8.49 -8.81 -4.81
N THR A 323 -7.35 -8.27 -5.26
CA THR A 323 -7.33 -7.19 -6.25
C THR A 323 -7.72 -7.71 -7.63
N TRP A 324 -7.28 -8.92 -7.99
CA TRP A 324 -7.59 -9.53 -9.28
C TRP A 324 -9.05 -9.94 -9.43
N LYS A 325 -9.70 -10.28 -8.32
CA LYS A 325 -11.11 -10.66 -8.27
C LYS A 325 -12.07 -9.48 -8.34
N TYR A 326 -11.56 -8.26 -8.12
CA TYR A 326 -12.32 -7.02 -8.20
C TYR A 326 -12.43 -6.52 -9.64
#